data_0164ce3ef04f10eefcebe56e15609360
#
_entry.id   0164ce3ef04f10eefcebe56e15609360
#
_cell.length_a   1.000
_cell.length_b   1.000
_cell.length_c   1.000
_cell.angle_alpha   90.00
_cell.angle_beta   90.00
_cell.angle_gamma   90.00
#
_symmetry.space_group_name_H-M   'P 1'
#
loop_
_entity.id
_entity.type
_entity.pdbx_description
1 polymer ?
#
loop_
_entity_poly.entity_id
_entity_poly.type
_entity_poly.pdbx_seq_one_letter_code
_entity_poly.pdbx_strand_id
1 'polypeptide(L)'
;MRKKGEDEQNDRITSPMPGKVVKIPVTAGQEMRTGDTVIVIEAMKMQSNYKVTSDCRIKEILVQEGDNITGDQTLITLEPII
;
A
#
# COMPACT_ATOMS: atom_id res chain seq x y z
N MET A 1 16.05 13.05 -15.09
CA MET A 1 16.42 12.09 -14.03
C MET A 1 15.23 11.74 -13.16
N ARG A 2 15.05 10.48 -12.93
CA ARG A 2 13.93 9.99 -12.16
C ARG A 2 14.18 10.13 -10.68
N LYS A 3 13.12 10.42 -9.94
CA LYS A 3 13.23 10.52 -8.50
C LYS A 3 12.99 9.17 -7.88
N LYS A 4 13.81 8.85 -6.91
CA LYS A 4 13.71 7.55 -6.25
C LYS A 4 12.38 7.37 -5.56
N GLY A 5 11.87 8.43 -4.95
CA GLY A 5 10.61 8.34 -4.24
C GLY A 5 9.47 7.92 -5.13
N GLU A 6 9.47 8.39 -6.37
CA GLU A 6 8.42 8.01 -7.30
C GLU A 6 8.49 6.55 -7.65
N ASP A 7 9.70 6.03 -7.87
CA ASP A 7 9.87 4.62 -8.18
C ASP A 7 9.43 3.75 -7.02
N GLU A 8 9.79 4.14 -5.81
CA GLU A 8 9.44 3.37 -4.63
C GLU A 8 7.95 3.30 -4.43
N GLN A 9 7.26 4.40 -4.69
CA GLN A 9 5.81 4.43 -4.54
C GLN A 9 5.11 3.56 -5.56
N ASN A 10 5.73 3.35 -6.71
CA ASN A 10 5.15 2.50 -7.73
C ASN A 10 5.41 1.02 -7.47
N ASP A 11 6.38 0.72 -6.60
CA ASP A 11 6.78 -0.65 -6.34
C ASP A 11 6.16 -1.22 -5.08
N ARG A 12 5.77 -0.38 -4.16
CA ARG A 12 5.28 -0.87 -2.87
C ARG A 12 4.52 0.22 -2.13
N ILE A 13 3.74 -0.23 -1.19
CA ILE A 13 2.99 0.64 -0.28
C ILE A 13 3.63 0.52 1.10
N THR A 14 4.03 1.64 1.66
CA THR A 14 4.59 1.69 3.01
C THR A 14 3.79 2.66 3.85
N SER A 15 3.85 2.48 5.16
CA SER A 15 3.22 3.41 6.10
C SER A 15 4.26 4.37 6.62
N PRO A 16 3.99 5.69 6.61
CA PRO A 16 4.94 6.66 7.15
C PRO A 16 4.98 6.67 8.68
N MET A 17 4.04 6.00 9.33
CA MET A 17 3.98 6.01 10.78
C MET A 17 3.39 4.69 11.27
N PRO A 18 3.63 4.34 12.54
CA PRO A 18 3.05 3.12 13.08
C PRO A 18 1.53 3.22 13.17
N GLY A 19 0.86 2.09 13.06
CA GLY A 19 -0.58 2.05 13.10
C GLY A 19 -1.09 0.64 13.06
N LYS A 20 -2.35 0.49 12.73
CA LYS A 20 -3.01 -0.81 12.67
C LYS A 20 -3.73 -0.95 11.33
N VAL A 21 -3.61 -2.12 10.74
CA VAL A 21 -4.30 -2.42 9.47
C VAL A 21 -5.78 -2.64 9.77
N VAL A 22 -6.62 -1.76 9.22
CA VAL A 22 -8.06 -1.86 9.43
C VAL A 22 -8.68 -2.76 8.37
N LYS A 23 -8.26 -2.57 7.11
CA LYS A 23 -8.89 -3.27 6.01
C LYS A 23 -7.92 -3.38 4.85
N ILE A 24 -7.98 -4.51 4.15
CA ILE A 24 -7.22 -4.72 2.91
C ILE A 24 -8.23 -5.14 1.85
N PRO A 25 -8.77 -4.19 1.08
CA PRO A 25 -9.83 -4.49 0.12
C PRO A 25 -9.34 -5.08 -1.20
N VAL A 26 -8.13 -5.64 -1.20
CA VAL A 26 -7.53 -6.18 -2.42
C VAL A 26 -6.95 -7.55 -2.12
N THR A 27 -6.61 -8.28 -3.19
CA THR A 27 -5.97 -9.59 -3.07
C THR A 27 -4.73 -9.62 -3.97
N ALA A 28 -3.83 -10.54 -3.67
CA ALA A 28 -2.64 -10.71 -4.50
C ALA A 28 -3.06 -11.11 -5.92
N GLY A 29 -2.40 -10.50 -6.91
CA GLY A 29 -2.73 -10.73 -8.31
C GLY A 29 -3.77 -9.81 -8.88
N GLN A 30 -4.41 -8.99 -8.05
CA GLN A 30 -5.46 -8.09 -8.50
C GLN A 30 -4.85 -6.89 -9.21
N GLU A 31 -5.45 -6.50 -10.34
CA GLU A 31 -5.03 -5.30 -11.05
C GLU A 31 -5.71 -4.07 -10.44
N MET A 32 -4.93 -3.02 -10.27
CA MET A 32 -5.40 -1.79 -9.66
C MET A 32 -5.23 -0.63 -10.62
N ARG A 33 -6.14 0.31 -10.52
CA ARG A 33 -6.09 1.54 -11.32
C ARG A 33 -5.69 2.70 -10.43
N THR A 34 -5.06 3.69 -11.04
CA THR A 34 -4.66 4.91 -10.33
C THR A 34 -5.82 5.42 -9.49
N GLY A 35 -5.55 5.64 -8.20
CA GLY A 35 -6.54 6.16 -7.28
C GLY A 35 -7.32 5.10 -6.52
N ASP A 36 -7.12 3.82 -6.82
CA ASP A 36 -7.80 2.76 -6.09
C ASP A 36 -7.17 2.58 -4.72
N THR A 37 -8.02 2.34 -3.71
CA THR A 37 -7.56 2.10 -2.36
C THR A 37 -7.07 0.67 -2.22
N VAL A 38 -5.88 0.49 -1.67
CA VAL A 38 -5.29 -0.84 -1.49
C VAL A 38 -5.23 -1.26 -0.04
N ILE A 39 -5.19 -0.31 0.89
CA ILE A 39 -5.14 -0.64 2.31
C ILE A 39 -5.63 0.55 3.11
N VAL A 40 -6.26 0.27 4.23
CA VAL A 40 -6.74 1.30 5.16
C VAL A 40 -6.00 1.09 6.48
N ILE A 41 -5.35 2.13 6.95
CA ILE A 41 -4.55 2.11 8.17
C ILE A 41 -5.14 3.09 9.17
N GLU A 42 -5.24 2.66 10.42
CA GLU A 42 -5.63 3.54 11.50
C GLU A 42 -4.41 3.91 12.33
N ALA A 43 -4.17 5.20 12.49
CA ALA A 43 -3.07 5.71 13.29
C ALA A 43 -3.55 6.98 13.97
N MET A 44 -3.24 7.12 15.27
CA MET A 44 -3.56 8.33 16.03
C MET A 44 -5.04 8.67 15.94
N LYS A 45 -5.90 7.64 16.01
CA LYS A 45 -7.36 7.77 16.01
C LYS A 45 -7.91 8.27 14.68
N MET A 46 -7.13 8.18 13.61
CA MET A 46 -7.56 8.56 12.28
C MET A 46 -7.31 7.42 11.32
N GLN A 47 -8.20 7.28 10.35
CA GLN A 47 -8.03 6.29 9.31
C GLN A 47 -7.55 6.96 8.03
N SER A 48 -6.59 6.31 7.37
CA SER A 48 -6.05 6.80 6.12
C SER A 48 -6.22 5.73 5.05
N ASN A 49 -6.68 6.14 3.89
CA ASN A 49 -6.80 5.25 2.75
C ASN A 49 -5.56 5.42 1.88
N TYR A 50 -4.83 4.33 1.71
CA TYR A 50 -3.62 4.36 0.89
C TYR A 50 -3.99 3.89 -0.50
N LYS A 51 -3.65 4.72 -1.48
CA LYS A 51 -4.08 4.51 -2.86
C LYS A 51 -2.86 4.35 -3.75
N VAL A 52 -3.06 3.60 -4.84
CA VAL A 52 -1.98 3.47 -5.82
C VAL A 52 -1.91 4.74 -6.66
N THR A 53 -0.70 5.09 -7.08
CA THR A 53 -0.45 6.30 -7.85
C THR A 53 -0.32 6.03 -9.35
N SER A 54 -0.37 4.76 -9.74
CA SER A 54 -0.34 4.39 -11.14
C SER A 54 -1.01 3.03 -11.28
N ASP A 55 -1.40 2.70 -12.50
CA ASP A 55 -1.98 1.38 -12.77
C ASP A 55 -0.94 0.32 -12.47
N CYS A 56 -1.33 -0.70 -11.72
CA CYS A 56 -0.39 -1.71 -11.27
C CYS A 56 -1.14 -2.96 -10.86
N ARG A 57 -0.38 -3.99 -10.50
CA ARG A 57 -0.94 -5.23 -10.00
C ARG A 57 -0.41 -5.48 -8.61
N ILE A 58 -1.25 -6.03 -7.74
CA ILE A 58 -0.81 -6.40 -6.40
C ILE A 58 0.07 -7.64 -6.51
N LYS A 59 1.34 -7.51 -6.14
CA LYS A 59 2.27 -8.63 -6.21
C LYS A 59 2.16 -9.48 -4.97
N GLU A 60 2.34 -8.87 -3.81
CA GLU A 60 2.25 -9.56 -2.53
C GLU A 60 1.64 -8.65 -1.49
N ILE A 61 0.88 -9.24 -0.58
CA ILE A 61 0.36 -8.54 0.59
C ILE A 61 1.10 -9.11 1.78
N LEU A 62 1.86 -8.27 2.46
CA LEU A 62 2.80 -8.69 3.51
C LEU A 62 2.23 -8.56 4.91
N VAL A 63 1.00 -8.05 5.04
CA VAL A 63 0.34 -7.87 6.33
C VAL A 63 -1.09 -8.36 6.21
N GLN A 64 -1.77 -8.46 7.35
CA GLN A 64 -3.15 -8.90 7.42
C GLN A 64 -3.98 -7.87 8.15
N GLU A 65 -5.29 -7.92 7.92
CA GLU A 65 -6.20 -7.08 8.67
C GLU A 65 -6.04 -7.37 10.15
N GLY A 66 -5.93 -6.30 10.92
CA GLY A 66 -5.73 -6.40 12.35
C GLY A 66 -4.28 -6.34 12.79
N ASP A 67 -3.34 -6.42 11.86
CA ASP A 67 -1.91 -6.37 12.21
C ASP A 67 -1.52 -4.99 12.67
N ASN A 68 -0.58 -4.94 13.61
CA ASN A 68 0.09 -3.70 13.99
C ASN A 68 1.30 -3.53 13.10
N ILE A 69 1.51 -2.31 12.60
CA ILE A 69 2.61 -2.04 11.68
C ILE A 69 3.49 -0.93 12.25
N THR A 70 4.74 -0.94 11.85
CA THR A 70 5.70 0.08 12.25
C THR A 70 5.88 1.08 11.11
N GLY A 71 6.49 2.22 11.42
CA GLY A 71 6.79 3.21 10.39
C GLY A 71 7.75 2.63 9.36
N ASP A 72 7.54 2.98 8.09
CA ASP A 72 8.38 2.55 6.97
C ASP A 72 8.34 1.06 6.69
N GLN A 73 7.41 0.34 7.31
CA GLN A 73 7.24 -1.08 7.01
C GLN A 73 6.56 -1.24 5.65
N THR A 74 7.07 -2.14 4.82
CA THR A 74 6.44 -2.44 3.55
C THR A 74 5.20 -3.27 3.80
N LEU A 75 4.06 -2.83 3.29
CA LEU A 75 2.78 -3.47 3.53
C LEU A 75 2.34 -4.32 2.35
N ILE A 76 2.49 -3.77 1.16
CA ILE A 76 2.05 -4.41 -0.08
C ILE A 76 3.11 -4.12 -1.12
N THR A 77 3.49 -5.13 -1.90
CA THR A 77 4.38 -4.91 -3.04
C THR A 77 3.56 -4.91 -4.31
N LEU A 78 4.00 -4.12 -5.26
CA LEU A 78 3.28 -3.88 -6.51
C LEU A 78 4.17 -4.20 -7.69
N GLU A 79 3.56 -4.50 -8.82
CA GLU A 79 4.29 -4.63 -10.07
C GLU A 79 3.53 -3.89 -11.17
N PRO A 80 4.26 -3.33 -12.14
CA PRO A 80 3.59 -2.56 -13.18
C PRO A 80 2.77 -3.45 -14.11
N ILE A 81 1.74 -2.85 -14.69
CA ILE A 81 0.98 -3.47 -15.75
C ILE A 81 1.55 -2.95 -17.06
N ILE A 82 2.03 -3.82 -17.87
CA ILE A 82 2.65 -3.44 -19.14
C ILE A 82 1.88 -4.00 -20.30
#